data_eee251f8272b4bac9424e42295d7b798
#
_entry.id   eee251f8272b4bac9424e42295d7b798
#
_cell.length_a   1.000
_cell.length_b   1.000
_cell.length_c   1.000
_cell.angle_alpha   90.00
_cell.angle_beta   90.00
_cell.angle_gamma   90.00
#
_symmetry.space_group_name_H-M   'P 1'
#
loop_
_entity.id
_entity.type
_entity.pdbx_description
1 polymer ?
#
loop_
_entity_poly.entity_id
_entity_poly.type
_entity_poly.pdbx_seq_one_letter_code
_entity_poly.pdbx_strand_id
1 'polypeptide(L)'
;MYLSLLQIKNFRCFDGNEHSITFKKGLNVLVGENDSGKSAIMDAIKLVLGTTDMNWYRVEQEDFYKEDATLEIKITCKFEKLNEDERGAFLECLSYEDENKKIPCLYLHWTCRYLSSFNPPRPVVNVSTGIEGNGQSPSAEARELLRATYLRALRDAYSEMQAGRHSRLSQIMQHISVVDQGVDEYGEGIDIHNLSIAGIADLSNTLLAKHPALDSINEEMTTILQEKMLLKKDNIRTRLEVTGSNSNKIKKEMALLDKLDLAVDKDASDMCGRVGLGTSNITAHWGLPPLIMENTKTAL
;
A
#
# COMPACT_ATOMS: atom_id res chain seq x y z
N MET A 1 -8.16 -9.52 -16.98
CA MET A 1 -7.48 -8.55 -17.88
C MET A 1 -5.96 -8.66 -17.82
N TYR A 2 -5.21 -8.01 -18.73
CA TYR A 2 -3.77 -7.84 -18.65
C TYR A 2 -3.37 -6.51 -19.31
N LEU A 3 -2.28 -5.91 -18.87
CA LEU A 3 -1.69 -4.71 -19.50
C LEU A 3 -1.14 -5.12 -20.87
N SER A 4 -1.69 -4.60 -21.95
CA SER A 4 -1.27 -4.91 -23.33
C SER A 4 -0.35 -3.86 -23.93
N LEU A 5 -0.53 -2.59 -23.54
CA LEU A 5 0.25 -1.46 -24.04
C LEU A 5 0.53 -0.47 -22.92
N LEU A 6 1.75 0.03 -22.86
CA LEU A 6 2.18 1.17 -22.06
C LEU A 6 2.78 2.22 -22.99
N GLN A 7 2.30 3.44 -22.90
CA GLN A 7 2.86 4.59 -23.61
C GLN A 7 3.38 5.60 -22.61
N ILE A 8 4.58 6.12 -22.85
CA ILE A 8 5.27 7.04 -21.95
C ILE A 8 5.76 8.25 -22.75
N LYS A 9 5.58 9.46 -22.20
CA LYS A 9 6.04 10.72 -22.77
C LYS A 9 6.51 11.65 -21.67
N ASN A 10 7.63 12.33 -21.88
CA ASN A 10 8.23 13.34 -20.99
C ASN A 10 8.51 12.83 -19.56
N PHE A 11 8.83 11.55 -19.38
CA PHE A 11 9.08 10.96 -18.08
C PHE A 11 10.51 10.41 -18.00
N ARG A 12 11.31 10.97 -17.12
CA ARG A 12 12.74 10.62 -16.91
C ARG A 12 13.53 10.55 -18.21
N CYS A 13 13.92 9.34 -18.65
CA CYS A 13 14.67 9.14 -19.91
C CYS A 13 13.82 9.17 -21.17
N PHE A 14 12.47 9.17 -21.04
CA PHE A 14 11.55 9.20 -22.17
C PHE A 14 11.25 10.65 -22.58
N ASP A 15 11.56 10.99 -23.81
CA ASP A 15 11.44 12.35 -24.37
C ASP A 15 9.98 12.74 -24.72
N GLY A 16 9.84 13.84 -25.47
CA GLY A 16 8.56 14.36 -25.96
C GLY A 16 7.87 13.53 -27.05
N ASN A 17 8.51 12.45 -27.51
CA ASN A 17 7.87 11.49 -28.40
C ASN A 17 7.07 10.49 -27.57
N GLU A 18 6.13 9.80 -28.20
CA GLU A 18 5.37 8.75 -27.56
C GLU A 18 6.10 7.42 -27.68
N HIS A 19 6.61 6.94 -26.57
CA HIS A 19 7.31 5.64 -26.48
C HIS A 19 6.33 4.55 -26.11
N SER A 20 6.11 3.60 -27.02
CA SER A 20 5.15 2.50 -26.86
C SER A 20 5.83 1.19 -26.53
N ILE A 21 5.37 0.52 -25.48
CA ILE A 21 5.86 -0.77 -25.02
C ILE A 21 4.68 -1.73 -24.99
N THR A 22 4.78 -2.84 -25.72
CA THR A 22 3.74 -3.86 -25.76
C THR A 22 4.07 -5.03 -24.86
N PHE A 23 3.04 -5.51 -24.15
CA PHE A 23 3.13 -6.67 -23.26
C PHE A 23 2.27 -7.82 -23.78
N LYS A 24 2.67 -9.02 -23.44
CA LYS A 24 1.90 -10.25 -23.72
C LYS A 24 1.25 -10.74 -22.43
N LYS A 25 0.17 -11.49 -22.53
CA LYS A 25 -0.41 -12.17 -21.37
C LYS A 25 0.61 -13.14 -20.77
N GLY A 26 0.84 -13.06 -19.45
CA GLY A 26 1.80 -13.88 -18.73
C GLY A 26 3.13 -13.15 -18.45
N LEU A 27 4.21 -13.89 -18.33
CA LEU A 27 5.51 -13.36 -17.95
C LEU A 27 6.10 -12.47 -19.06
N ASN A 28 6.46 -11.24 -18.70
CA ASN A 28 7.20 -10.29 -19.51
C ASN A 28 8.52 -9.97 -18.81
N VAL A 29 9.62 -9.98 -19.52
CA VAL A 29 10.95 -9.74 -18.97
C VAL A 29 11.59 -8.53 -19.66
N LEU A 30 11.95 -7.51 -18.87
CA LEU A 30 12.68 -6.34 -19.34
C LEU A 30 14.18 -6.58 -19.18
N VAL A 31 14.91 -6.63 -20.28
CA VAL A 31 16.35 -6.84 -20.30
C VAL A 31 17.04 -5.63 -20.95
N GLY A 32 18.16 -5.22 -20.39
CA GLY A 32 18.93 -4.07 -20.91
C GLY A 32 20.05 -3.69 -19.95
N GLU A 33 20.91 -2.80 -20.39
CA GLU A 33 22.01 -2.22 -19.60
C GLU A 33 21.49 -1.40 -18.40
N ASN A 34 22.36 -1.08 -17.46
CA ASN A 34 22.03 -0.12 -16.40
C ASN A 34 21.65 1.22 -17.05
N ASP A 35 20.71 1.91 -16.42
CA ASP A 35 20.17 3.21 -16.87
C ASP A 35 19.46 3.21 -18.24
N SER A 36 19.15 2.02 -18.78
CA SER A 36 18.37 1.89 -20.04
C SER A 36 16.86 2.18 -19.90
N GLY A 37 16.40 2.68 -18.75
CA GLY A 37 15.00 3.04 -18.52
C GLY A 37 14.10 1.93 -17.97
N LYS A 38 14.63 0.72 -17.64
CA LYS A 38 13.84 -0.39 -17.06
C LYS A 38 13.09 0.03 -15.78
N SER A 39 13.77 0.72 -14.87
CA SER A 39 13.16 1.22 -13.63
C SER A 39 12.11 2.30 -13.93
N ALA A 40 12.35 3.17 -14.91
CA ALA A 40 11.39 4.18 -15.32
C ALA A 40 10.10 3.56 -15.88
N ILE A 41 10.18 2.45 -16.64
CA ILE A 41 9.02 1.69 -17.10
C ILE A 41 8.21 1.15 -15.92
N MET A 42 8.88 0.54 -14.94
CA MET A 42 8.21 0.01 -13.75
C MET A 42 7.58 1.11 -12.91
N ASP A 43 8.26 2.24 -12.74
CA ASP A 43 7.73 3.38 -11.99
C ASP A 43 6.58 4.06 -12.72
N ALA A 44 6.60 4.11 -14.06
CA ALA A 44 5.47 4.57 -14.87
C ALA A 44 4.21 3.72 -14.63
N ILE A 45 4.35 2.38 -14.61
CA ILE A 45 3.24 1.47 -14.30
C ILE A 45 2.70 1.73 -12.88
N LYS A 46 3.59 1.89 -11.90
CA LYS A 46 3.19 2.19 -10.50
C LYS A 46 2.41 3.49 -10.39
N LEU A 47 2.83 4.54 -11.09
CA LEU A 47 2.15 5.83 -11.07
C LEU A 47 0.71 5.75 -11.57
N VAL A 48 0.47 4.97 -12.61
CA VAL A 48 -0.86 4.81 -13.19
C VAL A 48 -1.77 3.92 -12.36
N LEU A 49 -1.27 2.76 -11.94
CA LEU A 49 -2.08 1.74 -11.29
C LEU A 49 -2.20 1.96 -9.76
N GLY A 50 -1.24 2.65 -9.19
CA GLY A 50 -1.00 2.60 -7.76
C GLY A 50 -0.41 1.25 -7.35
N THR A 51 0.13 1.19 -6.16
CA THR A 51 0.67 -0.04 -5.59
C THR A 51 0.14 -0.27 -4.19
N THR A 52 0.17 -1.50 -3.74
CA THR A 52 -0.08 -1.86 -2.34
C THR A 52 1.08 -1.44 -1.45
N ASP A 53 2.19 -0.98 -2.02
CA ASP A 53 3.35 -0.50 -1.28
C ASP A 53 3.06 0.86 -0.63
N MET A 54 3.46 0.98 0.65
CA MET A 54 3.19 2.15 1.50
C MET A 54 3.99 3.38 1.15
N ASN A 55 5.09 3.22 0.43
CA ASN A 55 5.87 4.35 -0.04
C ASN A 55 5.18 4.98 -1.24
N TRP A 56 4.32 5.92 -0.94
CA TRP A 56 3.70 6.73 -1.98
C TRP A 56 4.79 7.46 -2.75
N TYR A 57 4.94 7.08 -4.02
CA TYR A 57 5.82 7.76 -4.93
C TYR A 57 5.28 9.17 -5.19
N ARG A 58 6.01 10.18 -4.75
CA ARG A 58 5.73 11.57 -5.11
C ARG A 58 6.49 11.90 -6.37
N VAL A 59 5.80 12.48 -7.34
CA VAL A 59 6.45 13.01 -8.53
C VAL A 59 7.26 14.24 -8.13
N GLU A 60 8.55 14.21 -8.46
CA GLU A 60 9.49 15.29 -8.22
C GLU A 60 9.90 15.93 -9.57
N GLN A 61 10.60 17.04 -9.52
CA GLN A 61 11.05 17.72 -10.74
C GLN A 61 11.97 16.83 -11.59
N GLU A 62 12.76 16.00 -10.96
CA GLU A 62 13.68 15.03 -11.57
C GLU A 62 12.97 13.93 -12.38
N ASP A 63 11.68 13.75 -12.20
CA ASP A 63 10.89 12.79 -12.98
C ASP A 63 10.47 13.33 -14.34
N PHE A 64 10.58 14.63 -14.56
CA PHE A 64 10.33 15.23 -15.86
C PHE A 64 11.54 15.06 -16.77
N TYR A 65 11.28 14.85 -18.06
CA TYR A 65 12.37 14.71 -19.03
C TYR A 65 13.31 15.93 -18.99
N LYS A 66 14.60 15.67 -18.80
CA LYS A 66 15.65 16.70 -18.58
C LYS A 66 15.36 17.66 -17.44
N GLU A 67 14.61 17.21 -16.42
CA GLU A 67 14.20 18.02 -15.26
C GLU A 67 13.37 19.28 -15.62
N ASP A 68 12.80 19.30 -16.83
CA ASP A 68 11.99 20.42 -17.32
C ASP A 68 10.56 20.31 -16.80
N ALA A 69 10.28 20.96 -15.68
CA ALA A 69 8.97 21.00 -15.03
C ALA A 69 7.90 21.78 -15.85
N THR A 70 8.24 22.38 -16.97
CA THR A 70 7.26 23.02 -17.88
C THR A 70 6.57 22.00 -18.78
N LEU A 71 7.15 20.82 -18.93
CA LEU A 71 6.58 19.72 -19.69
C LEU A 71 5.38 19.09 -18.96
N GLU A 72 4.57 18.38 -19.71
CA GLU A 72 3.54 17.49 -19.15
C GLU A 72 3.99 16.04 -19.30
N ILE A 73 4.09 15.32 -18.19
CA ILE A 73 4.27 13.87 -18.22
C ILE A 73 2.94 13.24 -18.63
N LYS A 74 2.98 12.31 -19.60
CA LYS A 74 1.83 11.50 -19.98
C LYS A 74 2.20 10.02 -19.98
N ILE A 75 1.40 9.23 -19.30
CA ILE A 75 1.54 7.78 -19.24
C ILE A 75 0.17 7.18 -19.54
N THR A 76 0.12 6.29 -20.51
CA THR A 76 -1.11 5.61 -20.91
C THR A 76 -0.94 4.10 -20.74
N CYS A 77 -1.87 3.47 -20.06
CA CYS A 77 -1.97 2.02 -19.92
C CYS A 77 -3.21 1.50 -20.62
N LYS A 78 -3.07 0.50 -21.51
CA LYS A 78 -4.18 -0.20 -22.13
C LYS A 78 -4.29 -1.61 -21.57
N PHE A 79 -5.51 -1.99 -21.19
CA PHE A 79 -5.83 -3.33 -20.70
C PHE A 79 -6.78 -4.03 -21.66
N GLU A 80 -6.50 -5.29 -21.89
CA GLU A 80 -7.29 -6.16 -22.75
C GLU A 80 -7.75 -7.44 -22.04
N LYS A 81 -8.69 -8.15 -22.65
CA LYS A 81 -9.25 -9.43 -22.18
C LYS A 81 -9.87 -9.35 -20.78
N LEU A 82 -10.66 -8.31 -20.55
CA LEU A 82 -11.45 -8.17 -19.33
C LEU A 82 -12.47 -9.33 -19.20
N ASN A 83 -12.55 -9.94 -18.02
CA ASN A 83 -13.58 -10.90 -17.68
C ASN A 83 -14.92 -10.20 -17.39
N GLU A 84 -15.98 -10.94 -17.08
CA GLU A 84 -17.32 -10.37 -16.87
C GLU A 84 -17.38 -9.46 -15.63
N ASP A 85 -16.76 -9.87 -14.53
CA ASP A 85 -16.72 -9.09 -13.29
C ASP A 85 -15.94 -7.79 -13.49
N GLU A 86 -14.79 -7.86 -14.16
CA GLU A 86 -13.97 -6.70 -14.52
C GLU A 86 -14.74 -5.74 -15.45
N ARG A 87 -15.51 -6.27 -16.43
CA ARG A 87 -16.35 -5.43 -17.28
C ARG A 87 -17.45 -4.73 -16.50
N GLY A 88 -18.02 -5.39 -15.50
CA GLY A 88 -19.00 -4.79 -14.61
C GLY A 88 -18.41 -3.65 -13.79
N ALA A 89 -17.24 -3.86 -13.19
CA ALA A 89 -16.55 -2.89 -12.36
C ALA A 89 -16.08 -1.64 -13.14
N PHE A 90 -15.71 -1.80 -14.41
CA PHE A 90 -15.22 -0.71 -15.27
C PHE A 90 -16.24 -0.24 -16.30
N LEU A 91 -17.52 -0.55 -16.15
CA LEU A 91 -18.54 -0.33 -17.17
C LEU A 91 -18.54 1.10 -17.76
N GLU A 92 -18.37 2.11 -16.91
CA GLU A 92 -18.35 3.53 -17.30
C GLU A 92 -17.01 3.98 -17.95
N CYS A 93 -15.99 3.14 -17.84
CA CYS A 93 -14.62 3.42 -18.30
C CYS A 93 -14.22 2.62 -19.53
N LEU A 94 -15.07 1.67 -19.95
CA LEU A 94 -14.77 0.80 -21.08
C LEU A 94 -14.70 1.56 -22.39
N SER A 95 -13.77 1.15 -23.23
CA SER A 95 -13.62 1.64 -24.61
C SER A 95 -13.71 0.47 -25.58
N TYR A 96 -14.07 0.77 -26.81
CA TYR A 96 -14.21 -0.21 -27.88
C TYR A 96 -13.47 0.34 -29.11
N GLU A 97 -12.45 -0.37 -29.57
CA GLU A 97 -11.65 0.01 -30.74
C GLU A 97 -12.26 -0.53 -32.06
N ASP A 98 -12.96 -1.66 -31.97
CA ASP A 98 -13.58 -2.25 -33.15
C ASP A 98 -14.93 -1.58 -33.48
N GLU A 99 -15.20 -1.43 -34.77
CA GLU A 99 -16.46 -0.83 -35.26
C GLU A 99 -17.71 -1.61 -34.78
N ASN A 100 -17.56 -2.89 -34.50
CA ASN A 100 -18.64 -3.75 -34.03
C ASN A 100 -18.83 -3.73 -32.50
N LYS A 101 -18.00 -3.00 -31.74
CA LYS A 101 -18.04 -2.87 -30.27
C LYS A 101 -18.10 -4.22 -29.53
N LYS A 102 -17.39 -5.22 -30.03
CA LYS A 102 -17.43 -6.59 -29.47
C LYS A 102 -16.41 -6.84 -28.40
N ILE A 103 -15.24 -6.21 -28.49
CA ILE A 103 -14.12 -6.46 -27.60
C ILE A 103 -13.87 -5.20 -26.78
N PRO A 104 -14.27 -5.19 -25.48
CA PRO A 104 -13.99 -4.07 -24.62
C PRO A 104 -12.52 -4.04 -24.20
N CYS A 105 -11.97 -2.85 -24.12
CA CYS A 105 -10.67 -2.54 -23.54
C CYS A 105 -10.80 -1.41 -22.55
N LEU A 106 -9.80 -1.25 -21.69
CA LEU A 106 -9.72 -0.16 -20.73
C LEU A 106 -8.46 0.65 -20.99
N TYR A 107 -8.62 1.93 -21.23
CA TYR A 107 -7.54 2.89 -21.31
C TYR A 107 -7.50 3.73 -20.04
N LEU A 108 -6.30 3.88 -19.47
CA LEU A 108 -6.00 4.76 -18.35
C LEU A 108 -4.93 5.72 -18.77
N HIS A 109 -5.24 7.00 -18.73
CA HIS A 109 -4.30 8.09 -18.99
C HIS A 109 -3.98 8.78 -17.67
N TRP A 110 -2.73 8.78 -17.32
CA TRP A 110 -2.19 9.49 -16.18
C TRP A 110 -1.36 10.66 -16.68
N THR A 111 -1.69 11.85 -16.25
CA THR A 111 -0.97 13.07 -16.64
C THR A 111 -0.52 13.83 -15.41
N CYS A 112 0.65 14.43 -15.48
CA CYS A 112 1.19 15.26 -14.41
C CYS A 112 1.77 16.54 -14.97
N ARG A 113 1.40 17.68 -14.36
CA ARG A 113 1.94 18.99 -14.62
C ARG A 113 2.42 19.63 -13.32
N TYR A 114 3.51 20.35 -13.40
CA TYR A 114 3.98 21.16 -12.29
C TYR A 114 3.33 22.55 -12.35
N LEU A 115 2.52 22.89 -11.33
CA LEU A 115 1.84 24.19 -11.30
C LEU A 115 2.62 25.18 -10.43
N SER A 116 3.17 26.20 -11.08
CA SER A 116 3.85 27.33 -10.45
C SER A 116 2.90 28.32 -9.76
N SER A 117 1.58 28.20 -9.98
CA SER A 117 0.57 29.00 -9.27
C SER A 117 0.47 28.72 -7.78
N PHE A 118 1.02 27.59 -7.32
CA PHE A 118 1.12 27.26 -5.90
C PHE A 118 2.48 27.73 -5.34
N ASN A 119 2.50 28.09 -4.07
CA ASN A 119 3.73 28.42 -3.35
C ASN A 119 3.86 27.52 -2.11
N PRO A 120 4.79 26.52 -2.08
CA PRO A 120 5.70 26.16 -3.17
C PRO A 120 5.00 25.49 -4.37
N PRO A 121 5.62 25.54 -5.57
CA PRO A 121 5.14 24.81 -6.74
C PRO A 121 4.98 23.32 -6.45
N ARG A 122 3.93 22.70 -7.01
CA ARG A 122 3.64 21.27 -6.75
C ARG A 122 3.13 20.55 -7.99
N PRO A 123 3.39 19.24 -8.12
CA PRO A 123 2.82 18.43 -9.19
C PRO A 123 1.30 18.27 -8.98
N VAL A 124 0.55 18.38 -10.05
CA VAL A 124 -0.87 18.07 -10.11
C VAL A 124 -1.10 16.94 -11.08
N VAL A 125 -1.71 15.89 -10.56
CA VAL A 125 -1.98 14.65 -11.29
C VAL A 125 -3.45 14.62 -11.70
N ASN A 126 -3.70 14.20 -12.93
CA ASN A 126 -5.02 13.90 -13.43
C ASN A 126 -5.05 12.47 -14.00
N VAL A 127 -6.14 11.76 -13.77
CA VAL A 127 -6.35 10.41 -14.33
C VAL A 127 -7.67 10.40 -15.07
N SER A 128 -7.66 9.96 -16.30
CA SER A 128 -8.82 9.86 -17.17
C SER A 128 -8.84 8.53 -17.91
N THR A 129 -9.98 8.18 -18.49
CA THR A 129 -10.19 6.97 -19.28
C THR A 129 -10.60 7.31 -20.71
N GLY A 130 -10.88 6.30 -21.51
CA GLY A 130 -11.22 6.48 -22.94
C GLY A 130 -10.00 6.43 -23.84
N ILE A 131 -10.22 6.15 -25.13
CA ILE A 131 -9.12 5.98 -26.11
C ILE A 131 -8.24 7.24 -26.18
N GLU A 132 -8.85 8.41 -26.17
CA GLU A 132 -8.17 9.71 -26.27
C GLU A 132 -7.95 10.40 -24.91
N GLY A 133 -8.31 9.74 -23.80
CA GLY A 133 -8.17 10.31 -22.46
C GLY A 133 -9.23 11.35 -22.08
N ASN A 134 -10.34 11.37 -22.79
CA ASN A 134 -11.46 12.30 -22.57
C ASN A 134 -12.61 11.69 -21.73
N GLY A 135 -12.45 10.46 -21.27
CA GLY A 135 -13.41 9.75 -20.40
C GLY A 135 -13.30 10.17 -18.94
N GLN A 136 -14.22 9.68 -18.14
CA GLN A 136 -14.26 9.95 -16.70
C GLN A 136 -13.07 9.33 -15.96
N SER A 137 -12.74 9.89 -14.79
CA SER A 137 -11.79 9.25 -13.88
C SER A 137 -12.43 7.99 -13.27
N PRO A 138 -11.70 6.88 -13.17
CA PRO A 138 -12.23 5.67 -12.52
C PRO A 138 -12.63 5.95 -11.08
N SER A 139 -13.68 5.30 -10.58
CA SER A 139 -14.10 5.37 -9.18
C SER A 139 -12.99 4.86 -8.25
N ALA A 140 -13.07 5.17 -6.96
CA ALA A 140 -12.09 4.69 -5.98
C ALA A 140 -12.06 3.15 -5.91
N GLU A 141 -13.23 2.51 -6.00
CA GLU A 141 -13.36 1.06 -5.99
C GLU A 141 -12.75 0.43 -7.26
N ALA A 142 -13.00 1.03 -8.42
CA ALA A 142 -12.40 0.58 -9.68
C ALA A 142 -10.87 0.74 -9.68
N ARG A 143 -10.34 1.79 -9.06
CA ARG A 143 -8.89 1.99 -8.89
C ARG A 143 -8.27 0.95 -7.97
N GLU A 144 -8.98 0.51 -6.93
CA GLU A 144 -8.49 -0.53 -6.04
C GLU A 144 -8.28 -1.86 -6.77
N LEU A 145 -9.16 -2.21 -7.72
CA LEU A 145 -9.02 -3.40 -8.56
C LEU A 145 -7.81 -3.33 -9.53
N LEU A 146 -7.32 -2.14 -9.81
CA LEU A 146 -6.16 -1.91 -10.68
C LEU A 146 -4.83 -1.93 -9.93
N ARG A 147 -4.86 -1.93 -8.60
CA ARG A 147 -3.64 -1.90 -7.80
C ARG A 147 -2.70 -3.03 -8.14
N ALA A 148 -1.48 -2.68 -8.51
CA ALA A 148 -0.43 -3.63 -8.80
C ALA A 148 0.32 -4.02 -7.52
N THR A 149 0.60 -5.32 -7.38
CA THR A 149 1.54 -5.79 -6.35
C THR A 149 2.96 -5.55 -6.86
N TYR A 150 3.68 -4.65 -6.21
CA TYR A 150 5.07 -4.39 -6.53
C TYR A 150 5.99 -5.12 -5.55
N LEU A 151 6.86 -5.95 -6.10
CA LEU A 151 7.92 -6.62 -5.34
C LEU A 151 9.22 -5.89 -5.58
N ARG A 152 9.78 -5.31 -4.52
CA ARG A 152 11.08 -4.64 -4.60
C ARG A 152 12.19 -5.65 -4.87
N ALA A 153 13.30 -5.14 -5.39
CA ALA A 153 14.49 -5.96 -5.55
C ALA A 153 14.93 -6.54 -4.18
N LEU A 154 15.52 -7.71 -4.23
CA LEU A 154 15.93 -8.63 -3.15
C LEU A 154 16.47 -8.03 -1.83
N ARG A 155 16.85 -6.76 -1.80
CA ARG A 155 17.49 -6.13 -0.64
C ARG A 155 16.50 -5.63 0.43
N ASP A 156 15.23 -5.46 0.09
CA ASP A 156 14.24 -4.83 0.97
C ASP A 156 13.24 -5.81 1.60
N ALA A 157 13.33 -7.12 1.26
CA ALA A 157 12.44 -8.14 1.83
C ALA A 157 12.48 -8.16 3.36
N TYR A 158 13.64 -7.83 3.94
CA TYR A 158 13.81 -7.72 5.39
C TYR A 158 12.99 -6.56 5.97
N SER A 159 13.06 -5.38 5.36
CA SER A 159 12.35 -4.20 5.84
C SER A 159 10.82 -4.33 5.68
N GLU A 160 10.36 -5.09 4.70
CA GLU A 160 8.93 -5.35 4.47
C GLU A 160 8.31 -6.31 5.50
N MET A 161 9.13 -7.17 6.10
CA MET A 161 8.71 -8.15 7.10
C MET A 161 8.93 -7.68 8.54
N GLN A 162 9.58 -6.53 8.73
CA GLN A 162 9.74 -5.91 10.05
C GLN A 162 8.41 -5.34 10.55
N ALA A 163 8.32 -5.27 11.91
CA ALA A 163 7.24 -4.53 12.56
C ALA A 163 7.16 -3.10 12.03
N GLY A 164 5.99 -2.67 11.68
CA GLY A 164 5.80 -1.31 11.19
C GLY A 164 4.36 -1.03 10.78
N ARG A 165 4.00 0.22 10.88
CA ARG A 165 2.66 0.66 10.48
C ARG A 165 2.44 0.31 9.01
N HIS A 166 1.42 -0.52 8.77
CA HIS A 166 1.11 -1.07 7.44
C HIS A 166 2.24 -1.90 6.82
N SER A 167 3.06 -2.56 7.62
CA SER A 167 4.02 -3.53 7.12
C SER A 167 3.30 -4.59 6.29
N ARG A 168 4.02 -5.26 5.39
CA ARG A 168 3.43 -6.32 4.57
C ARG A 168 2.85 -7.45 5.43
N LEU A 169 3.53 -7.77 6.53
CA LEU A 169 3.05 -8.74 7.51
C LEU A 169 1.72 -8.29 8.13
N SER A 170 1.61 -7.03 8.56
CA SER A 170 0.38 -6.46 9.11
C SER A 170 -0.77 -6.51 8.09
N GLN A 171 -0.52 -6.18 6.82
CA GLN A 171 -1.50 -6.28 5.75
C GLN A 171 -1.97 -7.72 5.50
N ILE A 172 -1.06 -8.69 5.46
CA ILE A 172 -1.40 -10.11 5.30
C ILE A 172 -2.27 -10.58 6.46
N MET A 173 -1.88 -10.26 7.70
CA MET A 173 -2.60 -10.66 8.90
C MET A 173 -4.03 -10.11 8.95
N GLN A 174 -4.26 -8.89 8.45
CA GLN A 174 -5.60 -8.29 8.39
C GLN A 174 -6.58 -9.04 7.47
N HIS A 175 -6.07 -9.77 6.47
CA HIS A 175 -6.90 -10.55 5.54
C HIS A 175 -7.14 -11.99 6.00
N ILE A 176 -6.54 -12.41 7.11
CA ILE A 176 -6.75 -13.76 7.66
C ILE A 176 -7.97 -13.73 8.57
N SER A 177 -9.06 -14.35 8.16
CA SER A 177 -10.33 -14.38 8.91
C SER A 177 -10.24 -14.94 10.34
N VAL A 178 -9.19 -15.73 10.65
CA VAL A 178 -8.95 -16.27 12.00
C VAL A 178 -8.51 -15.18 12.99
N VAL A 179 -7.90 -14.10 12.53
CA VAL A 179 -7.46 -12.97 13.36
C VAL A 179 -8.65 -12.30 14.05
N ASP A 180 -9.81 -12.36 13.43
CA ASP A 180 -11.05 -11.71 13.86
C ASP A 180 -11.88 -12.58 14.84
N GLN A 181 -11.44 -13.81 15.11
CA GLN A 181 -12.14 -14.73 16.01
C GLN A 181 -11.76 -14.51 17.46
N GLY A 182 -12.75 -14.58 18.36
CA GLY A 182 -12.57 -14.47 19.80
C GLY A 182 -13.27 -13.29 20.43
N VAL A 183 -12.97 -13.05 21.72
CA VAL A 183 -13.56 -11.96 22.53
C VAL A 183 -12.70 -10.70 22.38
N ASP A 184 -13.32 -9.57 22.03
CA ASP A 184 -12.63 -8.32 21.73
C ASP A 184 -12.27 -7.47 22.96
N GLU A 185 -12.82 -7.80 24.12
CA GLU A 185 -12.58 -7.09 25.38
C GLU A 185 -12.11 -8.08 26.46
N TYR A 186 -11.11 -7.69 27.24
CA TYR A 186 -10.62 -8.47 28.36
C TYR A 186 -11.34 -8.11 29.66
N GLY A 187 -11.85 -9.10 30.39
CA GLY A 187 -12.54 -8.93 31.68
C GLY A 187 -12.32 -10.09 32.63
N GLU A 188 -12.80 -9.95 33.87
CA GLU A 188 -12.71 -11.01 34.88
C GLU A 188 -13.44 -12.28 34.41
N GLY A 189 -12.72 -13.42 34.44
CA GLY A 189 -13.27 -14.73 34.05
C GLY A 189 -13.15 -15.07 32.56
N ILE A 190 -12.59 -14.20 31.73
CA ILE A 190 -12.34 -14.51 30.33
C ILE A 190 -11.01 -15.26 30.18
N ASP A 191 -11.06 -16.43 29.51
CA ASP A 191 -9.87 -17.19 29.20
C ASP A 191 -9.05 -16.45 28.13
N ILE A 192 -7.76 -16.26 28.41
CA ILE A 192 -6.79 -15.60 27.55
C ILE A 192 -6.72 -16.26 26.16
N HIS A 193 -6.93 -17.58 26.10
CA HIS A 193 -6.91 -18.33 24.84
C HIS A 193 -8.11 -18.07 23.93
N ASN A 194 -9.16 -17.45 24.44
CA ASN A 194 -10.37 -17.10 23.69
C ASN A 194 -10.40 -15.62 23.26
N LEU A 195 -9.31 -14.88 23.49
CA LEU A 195 -9.23 -13.47 23.08
C LEU A 195 -8.94 -13.35 21.57
N SER A 196 -9.62 -12.41 20.92
CA SER A 196 -9.22 -11.92 19.60
C SER A 196 -7.95 -11.06 19.69
N ILE A 197 -7.39 -10.67 18.56
CA ILE A 197 -6.26 -9.70 18.53
C ILE A 197 -6.64 -8.38 19.21
N ALA A 198 -7.87 -7.90 19.03
CA ALA A 198 -8.38 -6.73 19.75
C ALA A 198 -8.45 -6.97 21.26
N GLY A 199 -8.88 -8.15 21.70
CA GLY A 199 -8.91 -8.55 23.11
C GLY A 199 -7.51 -8.65 23.73
N ILE A 200 -6.51 -9.12 22.97
CA ILE A 200 -5.11 -9.15 23.40
C ILE A 200 -4.56 -7.71 23.55
N ALA A 201 -4.93 -6.80 22.66
CA ALA A 201 -4.58 -5.37 22.80
C ALA A 201 -5.19 -4.77 24.09
N ASP A 202 -6.42 -5.14 24.41
CA ASP A 202 -7.13 -4.68 25.61
C ASP A 202 -6.51 -5.26 26.89
N LEU A 203 -6.16 -6.55 26.89
CA LEU A 203 -5.37 -7.19 27.95
C LEU A 203 -4.05 -6.46 28.14
N SER A 204 -3.35 -6.13 27.05
CA SER A 204 -2.08 -5.39 27.12
C SER A 204 -2.24 -4.03 27.79
N ASN A 205 -3.30 -3.29 27.48
CA ASN A 205 -3.63 -2.03 28.15
C ASN A 205 -3.86 -2.23 29.67
N THR A 206 -4.55 -3.32 30.03
CA THR A 206 -4.81 -3.66 31.44
C THR A 206 -3.53 -3.98 32.20
N LEU A 207 -2.62 -4.72 31.58
CA LEU A 207 -1.32 -5.04 32.18
C LEU A 207 -0.41 -3.81 32.30
N LEU A 208 -0.39 -2.96 31.28
CA LEU A 208 0.39 -1.71 31.29
C LEU A 208 -0.13 -0.76 32.39
N ALA A 209 -1.44 -0.65 32.56
CA ALA A 209 -2.04 0.19 33.60
C ALA A 209 -1.70 -0.26 35.03
N LYS A 210 -1.37 -1.54 35.21
CA LYS A 210 -0.97 -2.11 36.52
C LYS A 210 0.54 -2.14 36.74
N HIS A 211 1.34 -1.73 35.77
CA HIS A 211 2.80 -1.82 35.87
C HIS A 211 3.37 -0.63 36.66
N PRO A 212 4.09 -0.85 37.79
CA PRO A 212 4.52 0.22 38.69
C PRO A 212 5.36 1.32 38.04
N ALA A 213 6.23 0.99 37.10
CA ALA A 213 7.06 1.96 36.40
C ALA A 213 6.22 2.90 35.49
N LEU A 214 5.15 2.35 34.86
CA LEU A 214 4.25 3.16 34.00
C LEU A 214 3.31 4.00 34.84
N ASP A 215 2.90 3.52 36.00
CA ASP A 215 2.09 4.29 36.93
C ASP A 215 2.84 5.54 37.42
N SER A 216 4.12 5.39 37.80
CA SER A 216 4.97 6.52 38.16
C SER A 216 5.14 7.53 37.01
N ILE A 217 5.32 7.09 35.76
CA ILE A 217 5.40 7.96 34.59
C ILE A 217 4.09 8.70 34.36
N ASN A 218 2.95 8.00 34.48
CA ASN A 218 1.62 8.62 34.33
C ASN A 218 1.36 9.70 35.38
N GLU A 219 1.78 9.47 36.64
CA GLU A 219 1.68 10.44 37.72
C GLU A 219 2.54 11.68 37.42
N GLU A 220 3.79 11.47 36.99
CA GLU A 220 4.70 12.58 36.65
C GLU A 220 4.15 13.39 35.47
N MET A 221 3.69 12.74 34.41
CA MET A 221 3.08 13.40 33.26
C MET A 221 1.82 14.16 33.65
N THR A 222 0.97 13.56 34.50
CA THR A 222 -0.24 14.21 35.02
C THR A 222 0.13 15.49 35.78
N THR A 223 1.15 15.43 36.63
CA THR A 223 1.61 16.58 37.42
C THR A 223 2.14 17.68 36.51
N ILE A 224 2.97 17.34 35.53
CA ILE A 224 3.52 18.32 34.56
C ILE A 224 2.40 19.02 33.79
N LEU A 225 1.39 18.26 33.32
CA LEU A 225 0.27 18.84 32.57
C LEU A 225 -0.60 19.75 33.45
N GLN A 226 -0.90 19.33 34.66
CA GLN A 226 -1.70 20.12 35.59
C GLN A 226 -1.00 21.41 36.04
N GLU A 227 0.33 21.35 36.28
CA GLU A 227 1.08 22.51 36.75
C GLU A 227 1.44 23.49 35.64
N LYS A 228 1.80 22.99 34.45
CA LYS A 228 2.40 23.81 33.38
C LYS A 228 1.47 24.13 32.21
N MET A 229 0.46 23.32 31.93
CA MET A 229 -0.32 23.45 30.72
C MET A 229 -1.83 23.63 30.92
N LEU A 230 -2.39 23.23 32.06
CA LEU A 230 -3.83 23.25 32.31
C LEU A 230 -4.23 24.28 33.37
N LEU A 231 -5.39 24.88 33.19
CA LEU A 231 -6.00 25.71 34.22
C LEU A 231 -6.33 24.82 35.41
N LYS A 232 -6.07 25.30 36.63
CA LYS A 232 -6.22 24.59 37.93
C LYS A 232 -7.57 23.89 38.17
N LYS A 233 -8.54 23.99 37.28
CA LYS A 233 -9.87 23.39 37.37
C LYS A 233 -10.05 22.07 36.64
N ASP A 234 -9.08 21.67 35.76
CA ASP A 234 -9.24 20.47 34.93
C ASP A 234 -8.57 19.29 35.63
N ASN A 235 -9.41 18.38 36.16
CA ASN A 235 -8.92 17.15 36.81
C ASN A 235 -8.58 16.08 35.77
N ILE A 236 -7.56 16.34 34.92
CA ILE A 236 -7.12 15.45 33.86
C ILE A 236 -6.06 14.50 34.41
N ARG A 237 -6.22 13.21 34.11
CA ARG A 237 -5.20 12.17 34.36
C ARG A 237 -4.69 11.61 33.06
N THR A 238 -3.38 11.39 32.99
CA THR A 238 -2.75 10.74 31.83
C THR A 238 -2.71 9.23 32.02
N ARG A 239 -2.78 8.51 30.90
CA ARG A 239 -2.61 7.07 30.85
C ARG A 239 -1.88 6.70 29.57
N LEU A 240 -0.87 5.85 29.69
CA LEU A 240 -0.20 5.24 28.55
C LEU A 240 -0.93 3.96 28.16
N GLU A 241 -1.31 3.86 26.89
CA GLU A 241 -2.06 2.75 26.32
C GLU A 241 -1.42 2.32 24.99
N VAL A 242 -1.50 1.04 24.66
CA VAL A 242 -1.14 0.52 23.32
C VAL A 242 -2.12 1.06 22.28
N THR A 243 -3.40 1.11 22.66
CA THR A 243 -4.48 1.70 21.86
C THR A 243 -5.39 2.50 22.77
N GLY A 244 -5.95 3.62 22.30
CA GLY A 244 -6.90 4.39 23.12
C GLY A 244 -8.09 3.52 23.54
N SER A 245 -8.52 3.64 24.80
CA SER A 245 -9.59 2.85 25.41
C SER A 245 -10.91 2.90 24.63
N ASN A 246 -11.18 4.00 23.93
CA ASN A 246 -12.35 4.20 23.07
C ASN A 246 -12.10 3.85 21.60
N SER A 247 -11.00 3.20 21.27
CA SER A 247 -10.71 2.79 19.89
C SER A 247 -11.66 1.67 19.46
N ASN A 248 -12.12 1.73 18.22
CA ASN A 248 -12.90 0.64 17.65
C ASN A 248 -12.00 -0.61 17.47
N LYS A 249 -12.63 -1.80 17.27
CA LYS A 249 -11.97 -3.09 17.09
C LYS A 249 -10.83 -3.01 16.09
N ILE A 250 -11.07 -2.48 14.90
CA ILE A 250 -10.08 -2.37 13.80
C ILE A 250 -8.83 -1.61 14.25
N LYS A 251 -8.97 -0.51 15.00
CA LYS A 251 -7.82 0.26 15.49
C LYS A 251 -7.02 -0.51 16.54
N LYS A 252 -7.69 -1.26 17.41
CA LYS A 252 -7.05 -2.11 18.41
C LYS A 252 -6.23 -3.20 17.73
N GLU A 253 -6.79 -3.88 16.76
CA GLU A 253 -6.11 -4.90 15.94
C GLU A 253 -4.90 -4.34 15.21
N MET A 254 -5.08 -3.26 14.44
CA MET A 254 -3.98 -2.63 13.69
C MET A 254 -2.81 -2.21 14.59
N ALA A 255 -3.08 -1.65 15.76
CA ALA A 255 -2.03 -1.21 16.65
C ALA A 255 -1.15 -2.36 17.17
N LEU A 256 -1.73 -3.55 17.32
CA LEU A 256 -0.98 -4.74 17.72
C LEU A 256 -0.27 -5.39 16.52
N LEU A 257 -0.99 -5.56 15.41
CA LEU A 257 -0.46 -6.15 14.17
C LEU A 257 0.74 -5.36 13.62
N ASP A 258 0.72 -4.04 13.75
CA ASP A 258 1.83 -3.17 13.35
C ASP A 258 3.10 -3.33 14.23
N LYS A 259 3.03 -4.10 15.31
CA LYS A 259 4.15 -4.38 16.22
C LYS A 259 4.69 -5.80 16.09
N LEU A 260 4.05 -6.64 15.28
CA LEU A 260 4.48 -8.03 15.11
C LEU A 260 5.59 -8.12 14.07
N ASP A 261 6.66 -8.84 14.45
CA ASP A 261 7.75 -9.25 13.57
C ASP A 261 7.61 -10.74 13.25
N LEU A 262 7.93 -11.11 12.01
CA LEU A 262 8.00 -12.51 11.62
C LEU A 262 9.36 -13.07 12.00
N ALA A 263 9.41 -13.96 12.97
CA ALA A 263 10.60 -14.75 13.30
C ALA A 263 10.58 -16.06 12.52
N VAL A 264 11.71 -16.43 11.92
CA VAL A 264 11.92 -17.72 11.26
C VAL A 264 13.06 -18.43 11.99
N ASP A 265 12.71 -19.46 12.77
CA ASP A 265 13.67 -20.30 13.44
C ASP A 265 14.23 -21.36 12.48
N LYS A 266 15.53 -21.28 12.23
CA LYS A 266 16.28 -22.38 11.61
C LYS A 266 16.94 -23.29 12.66
N ASP A 267 17.46 -22.67 13.69
CA ASP A 267 17.93 -23.22 14.94
C ASP A 267 17.67 -22.13 15.97
N ALA A 268 17.34 -22.46 17.20
CA ALA A 268 16.78 -21.58 18.25
C ALA A 268 17.48 -20.24 18.55
N SER A 269 18.38 -19.78 17.68
CA SER A 269 19.15 -18.53 17.82
C SER A 269 18.98 -17.51 16.69
N ASP A 270 18.30 -17.85 15.57
CA ASP A 270 18.24 -16.96 14.40
C ASP A 270 16.88 -16.29 14.23
N MET A 271 16.86 -14.99 14.39
CA MET A 271 15.67 -14.17 14.17
C MET A 271 15.43 -13.88 12.70
N CYS A 272 14.18 -13.68 12.32
CA CYS A 272 13.76 -13.26 10.97
C CYS A 272 14.55 -12.03 10.49
N GLY A 273 14.97 -12.08 9.26
CA GLY A 273 15.74 -10.99 8.64
C GLY A 273 17.26 -11.15 8.69
N ARG A 274 17.78 -12.02 9.56
CA ARG A 274 19.19 -12.43 9.54
C ARG A 274 19.42 -13.70 8.73
N VAL A 275 18.36 -14.31 8.24
CA VAL A 275 18.38 -15.46 7.32
C VAL A 275 18.78 -14.96 5.94
N GLY A 276 19.59 -15.71 5.21
CA GLY A 276 20.09 -15.31 3.89
C GLY A 276 18.97 -14.83 2.94
N LEU A 277 19.28 -13.87 2.08
CA LEU A 277 18.37 -13.18 1.14
C LEU A 277 17.37 -14.11 0.42
N GLY A 278 17.80 -15.33 0.06
CA GLY A 278 16.94 -16.32 -0.59
C GLY A 278 15.78 -16.79 0.29
N THR A 279 16.03 -17.04 1.58
CA THR A 279 15.00 -17.51 2.53
C THR A 279 14.03 -16.37 2.89
N SER A 280 14.54 -15.16 3.10
CA SER A 280 13.71 -13.98 3.38
C SER A 280 12.76 -13.67 2.22
N ASN A 281 13.21 -13.84 0.97
CA ASN A 281 12.37 -13.65 -0.21
C ASN A 281 11.31 -14.74 -0.37
N ILE A 282 11.66 -16.00 -0.10
CA ILE A 282 10.69 -17.10 -0.11
C ILE A 282 9.61 -16.82 0.94
N THR A 283 9.97 -16.40 2.14
CA THR A 283 9.02 -16.11 3.21
C THR A 283 8.10 -14.93 2.84
N ALA A 284 8.65 -13.86 2.26
CA ALA A 284 7.86 -12.72 1.78
C ALA A 284 6.92 -13.09 0.61
N HIS A 285 7.32 -14.04 -0.23
CA HIS A 285 6.53 -14.50 -1.38
C HIS A 285 5.43 -15.48 -1.00
N TRP A 286 5.71 -16.42 -0.07
CA TRP A 286 4.75 -17.45 0.37
C TRP A 286 3.75 -16.94 1.43
N GLY A 287 4.02 -15.79 2.06
CA GLY A 287 3.11 -15.15 3.02
C GLY A 287 1.85 -14.51 2.38
N LEU A 288 1.68 -14.57 1.07
CA LEU A 288 0.45 -14.15 0.41
C LEU A 288 -0.63 -15.22 0.61
N PRO A 289 -1.79 -14.90 1.22
CA PRO A 289 -2.87 -15.85 1.33
C PRO A 289 -3.37 -16.27 -0.07
N PRO A 290 -3.86 -17.52 -0.24
CA PRO A 290 -4.37 -18.03 -1.52
C PRO A 290 -5.47 -17.18 -2.16
N LEU A 291 -6.22 -16.41 -1.36
CA LEU A 291 -7.26 -15.48 -1.81
C LEU A 291 -6.73 -14.29 -2.63
N ILE A 292 -5.50 -13.85 -2.37
CA ILE A 292 -4.86 -12.84 -3.22
C ILE A 292 -4.35 -13.49 -4.51
N MET A 293 -4.01 -14.78 -4.47
CA MET A 293 -3.65 -15.54 -5.67
C MET A 293 -4.86 -15.85 -6.56
N GLU A 294 -6.07 -15.98 -6.06
CA GLU A 294 -7.26 -16.15 -6.91
C GLU A 294 -7.60 -14.87 -7.67
N ASN A 295 -7.43 -13.70 -7.06
CA ASN A 295 -7.58 -12.43 -7.77
C ASN A 295 -6.33 -12.04 -8.59
N THR A 296 -5.12 -12.53 -8.23
CA THR A 296 -3.91 -12.34 -9.04
C THR A 296 -3.73 -13.39 -10.13
N LYS A 297 -4.46 -14.52 -10.11
CA LYS A 297 -4.52 -15.42 -11.27
C LYS A 297 -5.09 -14.74 -12.52
N THR A 298 -5.68 -13.57 -12.38
CA THR A 298 -6.17 -12.73 -13.49
C THR A 298 -5.24 -11.59 -13.85
N ALA A 299 -4.14 -11.32 -13.12
CA ALA A 299 -3.29 -10.14 -13.31
C ALA A 299 -1.84 -10.46 -13.73
N LEU A 300 -1.52 -11.72 -14.10
CA LEU A 300 -0.23 -12.09 -14.73
C LEU A 300 -0.44 -12.60 -16.15
#